data_175cb986466c1dfcc93d7ddd1c7f8e39
#
_entry.id   175cb986466c1dfcc93d7ddd1c7f8e39
#
_cell.length_a   1.000
_cell.length_b   1.000
_cell.length_c   1.000
_cell.angle_alpha   90.00
_cell.angle_beta   90.00
_cell.angle_gamma   90.00
#
_symmetry.space_group_name_H-M   'P 1'
#
loop_
_entity.id
_entity.type
_entity.pdbx_description
1 polymer ?
#
loop_
_entity_poly.entity_id
_entity_poly.type
_entity_poly.pdbx_seq_one_letter_code
_entity_poly.pdbx_strand_id
1 'polypeptide(L)' 'MKADQRLIVAISGASGVILGIRLLQMLRALTFETHLILSPAAKLTIRAETEWQVEEVVKLAHVCYSHRD' A
#
# COMPACT_ATOMS: atom_id res chain seq x y z
N MET A 1 21.36 7.85 -5.62
CA MET A 1 19.96 7.61 -5.53
C MET A 1 19.31 8.57 -4.57
N LYS A 2 18.17 9.06 -4.94
CA LYS A 2 17.55 10.10 -4.17
C LYS A 2 16.59 9.55 -3.17
N ALA A 3 16.99 9.52 -1.94
CA ALA A 3 16.08 9.11 -0.90
C ALA A 3 15.05 10.16 -0.58
N ASP A 4 15.17 11.34 -1.17
CA ASP A 4 14.24 12.41 -0.86
C ASP A 4 12.99 12.39 -1.70
N GLN A 5 12.87 11.48 -2.65
CA GLN A 5 11.66 11.39 -3.44
C GLN A 5 10.64 10.52 -2.73
N ARG A 6 9.48 11.08 -2.50
CA ARG A 6 8.43 10.41 -1.76
C ARG A 6 7.18 10.35 -2.59
N LEU A 7 6.46 9.25 -2.45
CA LEU A 7 5.18 9.08 -3.10
C LEU A 7 4.18 8.59 -2.06
N ILE A 8 3.00 9.14 -2.12
CA ILE A 8 1.91 8.71 -1.25
C ILE A 8 0.99 7.81 -2.07
N VAL A 9 0.78 6.61 -1.58
CA VAL A 9 -0.14 5.67 -2.21
C VAL A 9 -1.28 5.45 -1.26
N ALA A 10 -2.48 5.83 -1.67
CA ALA A 10 -3.66 5.63 -0.84
C ALA A 10 -4.52 4.55 -1.46
N ILE A 11 -4.80 3.51 -0.70
CA ILE A 11 -5.66 2.43 -1.14
C ILE A 11 -6.93 2.48 -0.32
N SER A 12 -8.05 2.72 -1.01
CA SER A 12 -9.33 2.81 -0.33
C SER A 12 -10.37 2.10 -1.17
N GLY A 13 -11.31 1.44 -0.52
CA GLY A 13 -12.36 0.76 -1.22
C GLY A 13 -11.92 -0.57 -1.74
N ALA A 14 -12.70 -1.14 -2.64
CA ALA A 14 -12.58 -2.53 -2.98
C ALA A 14 -11.87 -2.80 -4.29
N SER A 15 -12.12 -1.99 -5.31
CA SER A 15 -11.74 -2.41 -6.64
C SER A 15 -10.31 -2.11 -7.02
N GLY A 16 -9.61 -1.29 -6.28
CA GLY A 16 -8.26 -0.89 -6.63
C GLY A 16 -7.16 -1.56 -5.84
N VAL A 17 -7.51 -2.52 -4.99
CA VAL A 17 -6.55 -3.07 -4.05
C VAL A 17 -5.39 -3.78 -4.76
N ILE A 18 -5.68 -4.62 -5.73
CA ILE A 18 -4.63 -5.34 -6.44
C ILE A 18 -3.72 -4.38 -7.19
N LEU A 19 -4.30 -3.38 -7.83
CA LEU A 19 -3.50 -2.40 -8.55
C LEU A 19 -2.61 -1.62 -7.60
N GLY A 20 -3.14 -1.29 -6.41
CA GLY A 20 -2.35 -0.61 -5.41
C GLY A 20 -1.17 -1.44 -4.93
N ILE A 21 -1.39 -2.73 -4.71
CA ILE A 21 -0.32 -3.62 -4.29
C ILE A 21 0.75 -3.71 -5.37
N ARG A 22 0.34 -3.83 -6.62
CA ARG A 22 1.31 -3.90 -7.71
C ARG A 22 2.10 -2.60 -7.85
N LEU A 23 1.42 -1.48 -7.64
CA LEU A 23 2.10 -0.20 -7.68
C LEU A 23 3.16 -0.12 -6.58
N LEU A 24 2.83 -0.57 -5.37
CA LEU A 24 3.80 -0.59 -4.28
C LEU A 24 5.01 -1.46 -4.62
N GLN A 25 4.78 -2.60 -5.25
CA GLN A 25 5.87 -3.47 -5.64
C GLN A 25 6.78 -2.78 -6.67
N MET A 26 6.17 -2.09 -7.63
CA MET A 26 6.97 -1.39 -8.63
C MET A 26 7.76 -0.24 -8.01
N LEU A 27 7.14 0.52 -7.14
CA LEU A 27 7.80 1.65 -6.51
C LEU A 27 8.94 1.20 -5.62
N ARG A 28 8.77 0.06 -4.96
CA ARG A 28 9.85 -0.47 -4.15
C ARG A 28 11.07 -0.79 -4.99
N ALA A 29 10.86 -1.32 -6.19
CA ALA A 29 11.97 -1.62 -7.09
C ALA A 29 12.64 -0.36 -7.60
N LEU A 30 11.92 0.74 -7.63
CA LEU A 30 12.44 2.00 -8.15
C LEU A 30 13.06 2.89 -7.07
N THR A 31 13.10 2.42 -5.86
CA THR A 31 13.74 3.09 -4.72
C THR A 31 13.11 4.41 -4.31
N PHE A 32 11.82 4.60 -4.61
CA PHE A 32 11.09 5.71 -4.03
C PHE A 32 10.77 5.41 -2.57
N GLU A 33 10.72 6.46 -1.78
CA GLU A 33 10.21 6.32 -0.43
C GLU A 33 8.68 6.36 -0.49
N THR A 34 8.03 5.26 -0.20
CA THR A 34 6.58 5.17 -0.33
C THR A 34 5.91 5.32 1.02
N HIS A 35 4.86 6.10 1.04
CA HIS A 35 4.02 6.29 2.21
C HIS A 35 2.64 5.75 1.87
N LEU A 36 2.23 4.73 2.57
CA LEU A 36 1.00 4.01 2.28
C LEU A 36 -0.10 4.41 3.25
N ILE A 37 -1.27 4.70 2.71
CA ILE A 37 -2.46 4.94 3.51
C ILE A 37 -3.47 3.85 3.16
N LEU A 38 -3.88 3.09 4.15
CA LEU A 38 -4.88 2.03 3.97
C LEU A 38 -6.13 2.38 4.74
N SER A 39 -7.26 2.38 4.05
CA SER A 39 -8.54 2.54 4.71
C SER A 39 -8.97 1.22 5.35
N PRO A 40 -9.89 1.26 6.31
CA PRO A 40 -10.42 0.01 6.86
C PRO A 40 -11.08 -0.86 5.79
N ALA A 41 -11.76 -0.26 4.83
CA ALA A 41 -12.37 -1.01 3.75
C ALA A 41 -11.32 -1.71 2.89
N ALA A 42 -10.20 -1.04 2.63
CA ALA A 42 -9.13 -1.67 1.87
C ALA A 42 -8.56 -2.87 2.60
N LYS A 43 -8.41 -2.77 3.91
CA LYS A 43 -7.91 -3.90 4.70
C LYS A 43 -8.83 -5.10 4.62
N LEU A 44 -10.13 -4.86 4.69
CA LEU A 44 -11.10 -5.93 4.57
C LEU A 44 -11.03 -6.57 3.19
N THR A 45 -10.88 -5.76 2.16
CA THR A 45 -10.81 -6.27 0.80
C THR A 45 -9.56 -7.10 0.58
N ILE A 46 -8.43 -6.66 1.14
CA ILE A 46 -7.20 -7.44 1.03
C ILE A 46 -7.42 -8.83 1.61
N ARG A 47 -8.05 -8.91 2.77
CA ARG A 47 -8.28 -10.20 3.41
C ARG A 47 -9.29 -11.06 2.67
N ALA A 48 -10.32 -10.42 2.10
CA ALA A 48 -11.43 -11.16 1.53
C ALA A 48 -11.18 -11.59 0.08
N GLU A 49 -10.45 -10.78 -0.67
CA GLU A 49 -10.39 -10.97 -2.12
C GLU A 49 -8.99 -11.19 -2.66
N THR A 50 -7.98 -11.23 -1.80
CA THR A 50 -6.63 -11.52 -2.25
C THR A 50 -6.01 -12.56 -1.34
N GLU A 51 -4.90 -13.11 -1.80
CA GLU A 51 -4.13 -14.01 -0.97
C GLU A 51 -3.10 -13.27 -0.12
N TRP A 52 -3.08 -11.95 -0.24
CA TRP A 52 -2.14 -11.16 0.53
C TRP A 52 -2.63 -10.98 1.95
N GLN A 53 -1.68 -10.93 2.87
CA GLN A 53 -1.96 -10.51 4.22
C GLN A 53 -1.76 -9.01 4.31
N VAL A 54 -2.54 -8.34 5.16
CA VAL A 54 -2.39 -6.90 5.31
C VAL A 54 -0.96 -6.55 5.72
N GLU A 55 -0.37 -7.34 6.60
CA GLU A 55 0.99 -7.11 7.05
C GLU A 55 2.00 -7.17 5.91
N GLU A 56 1.76 -8.03 4.94
CA GLU A 56 2.65 -8.11 3.79
C GLU A 56 2.56 -6.87 2.93
N VAL A 57 1.35 -6.36 2.75
CA VAL A 57 1.15 -5.14 1.97
C VAL A 57 1.82 -3.96 2.66
N VAL A 58 1.65 -3.86 3.96
CA VAL A 58 2.26 -2.77 4.72
C VAL A 58 3.79 -2.79 4.58
N LYS A 59 4.37 -3.96 4.54
CA LYS A 59 5.81 -4.07 4.43
C LYS A 59 6.36 -3.65 3.08
N LEU A 60 5.52 -3.54 2.09
CA LEU A 60 5.96 -3.06 0.78
C LEU A 60 6.24 -1.57 0.80
N ALA A 61 5.68 -0.84 1.74
CA ALA A 61 5.90 0.59 1.85
C ALA A 61 6.94 0.89 2.91
N HIS A 62 7.54 2.06 2.82
CA HIS A 62 8.49 2.50 3.84
C HIS A 62 7.77 2.96 5.09
N VAL A 63 6.63 3.64 4.92
CA VAL A 63 5.84 4.14 6.03
C VAL A 63 4.39 3.82 5.74
N CYS A 64 3.66 3.36 6.73
CA CYS A 64 2.25 3.09 6.58
C CYS A 64 1.46 3.86 7.62
N TYR A 65 0.44 4.55 7.15
CA TYR A 65 -0.49 5.27 8.02
C TYR A 65 -1.79 4.48 8.03
N SER A 66 -2.24 4.13 9.20
CA SER A 66 -3.47 3.40 9.34
C SER A 66 -4.57 4.40 9.61
N HIS A 67 -5.55 4.43 8.72
CA HIS A 67 -6.68 5.31 8.92
C HIS A 67 -7.61 4.71 9.97
N ARG A 68 -7.95 5.54 10.94
CA ARG A 68 -8.83 5.09 11.99
C ARG A 68 -10.06 5.92 11.95
N ASP A 69 -11.18 5.33 11.89
CA ASP A 69 -12.38 6.13 11.85
C ASP A 69 -12.88 6.52 13.14
#